data_6c3a09eedbf6e89ee703ed2e4ad9e45c
#
_entry.id   6c3a09eedbf6e89ee703ed2e4ad9e45c
#
_cell.length_a   1.000
_cell.length_b   1.000
_cell.length_c   1.000
_cell.angle_alpha   90.00
_cell.angle_beta   90.00
_cell.angle_gamma   90.00
#
_symmetry.space_group_name_H-M   'P 1'
#
loop_
_entity.id
_entity.type
_entity.pdbx_description
1 polymer ?
#
loop_
_entity_poly.entity_id
_entity_poly.type
_entity_poly.pdbx_seq_one_letter_code
_entity_poly.pdbx_strand_id
1 'polypeptide(L)'
;MGNYSGVTVDAKEGFFDFQGYHFRLVDLPGTYSLSAYSPEELYVRKHIIEETPDVIINVVDAGNLERNLYLTTQLIDMNVRMVVALNMYDALQHSGNKLNYHKLSELLGVPMVPTVSRTGEGIDNLFHVIIGLYEGADFMGQKEEIKNEILRDFREWHDAYVPGHKLSLIHISE
;
A
#
# COMPACT_ATOMS: atom_id res chain seq x y z
N MET A 1 7.84 -7.87 25.80
CA MET A 1 6.56 -8.60 25.63
C MET A 1 5.47 -7.77 26.28
N GLY A 2 4.72 -7.00 25.50
CA GLY A 2 3.58 -6.21 25.96
C GLY A 2 2.30 -6.97 25.63
N ASN A 3 1.70 -7.67 26.60
CA ASN A 3 0.38 -8.24 26.47
C ASN A 3 -0.66 -7.12 26.40
N TYR A 4 -1.17 -6.85 25.20
CA TYR A 4 -2.46 -6.17 25.08
C TYR A 4 -3.57 -7.20 25.22
N SER A 5 -4.39 -7.00 26.24
CA SER A 5 -5.53 -7.87 26.57
C SER A 5 -6.57 -7.83 25.45
N GLY A 6 -6.69 -8.92 24.69
CA GLY A 6 -7.87 -9.18 23.87
C GLY A 6 -7.68 -9.59 22.41
N VAL A 7 -6.56 -9.29 21.75
CA VAL A 7 -6.28 -9.75 20.38
C VAL A 7 -4.82 -10.12 20.28
N THR A 8 -4.53 -11.39 19.99
CA THR A 8 -3.16 -11.84 19.70
C THR A 8 -2.90 -11.47 18.23
N VAL A 9 -2.32 -10.29 18.02
CA VAL A 9 -1.84 -9.87 16.71
C VAL A 9 -0.38 -10.26 16.63
N ASP A 10 -0.09 -11.42 16.03
CA ASP A 10 1.26 -11.89 15.81
C ASP A 10 1.65 -11.56 14.36
N ALA A 11 2.68 -10.74 14.17
CA ALA A 11 3.31 -10.59 12.88
C ALA A 11 3.97 -11.91 12.48
N LYS A 12 3.74 -12.35 11.26
CA LYS A 12 4.43 -13.50 10.68
C LYS A 12 5.65 -13.01 9.92
N GLU A 13 6.77 -13.68 10.10
CA GLU A 13 8.01 -13.34 9.41
C GLU A 13 8.42 -14.45 8.46
N GLY A 14 8.93 -14.06 7.29
CA GLY A 14 9.52 -14.93 6.31
C GLY A 14 10.87 -14.38 5.82
N PHE A 15 11.78 -15.28 5.47
CA PHE A 15 13.08 -14.92 4.94
C PHE A 15 13.31 -15.65 3.61
N PHE A 16 13.87 -14.93 2.63
CA PHE A 16 14.22 -15.50 1.34
C PHE A 16 15.28 -14.67 0.63
N ASP A 17 15.95 -15.26 -0.35
CA ASP A 17 16.95 -14.60 -1.17
C ASP A 17 16.40 -14.34 -2.57
N PHE A 18 16.64 -13.14 -3.10
CA PHE A 18 16.28 -12.78 -4.46
C PHE A 18 17.31 -11.79 -5.02
N GLN A 19 17.87 -12.07 -6.18
CA GLN A 19 18.83 -11.21 -6.90
C GLN A 19 20.04 -10.77 -6.04
N GLY A 20 20.50 -11.62 -5.13
CA GLY A 20 21.64 -11.35 -4.24
C GLY A 20 21.27 -10.55 -2.98
N TYR A 21 20.01 -10.21 -2.79
CA TYR A 21 19.49 -9.58 -1.57
C TYR A 21 18.87 -10.61 -0.65
N HIS A 22 19.07 -10.41 0.65
CA HIS A 22 18.41 -11.19 1.69
C HIS A 22 17.22 -10.41 2.24
N PHE A 23 16.01 -10.92 2.01
CA PHE A 23 14.75 -10.27 2.41
C PHE A 23 14.23 -10.82 3.74
N ARG A 24 13.85 -9.91 4.63
CA ARG A 24 12.96 -10.18 5.77
C ARG A 24 11.60 -9.61 5.43
N LEU A 25 10.63 -10.46 5.18
CA LEU A 25 9.26 -10.09 4.92
C LEU A 25 8.45 -10.23 6.20
N VAL A 26 7.77 -9.17 6.60
CA VAL A 26 6.88 -9.16 7.77
C VAL A 26 5.45 -8.98 7.30
N ASP A 27 4.60 -9.97 7.58
CA ASP A 27 3.18 -9.93 7.29
C ASP A 27 2.45 -9.25 8.45
N LEU A 28 1.82 -8.12 8.17
CA LEU A 28 1.07 -7.35 9.14
C LEU A 28 -0.43 -7.60 8.95
N PRO A 29 -1.23 -7.49 10.03
CA PRO A 29 -2.67 -7.63 9.94
C PRO A 29 -3.27 -6.69 8.92
N GLY A 30 -4.29 -7.18 8.20
CA GLY A 30 -5.08 -6.35 7.32
C GLY A 30 -5.74 -5.20 8.08
N THR A 31 -5.55 -3.99 7.60
CA THR A 31 -6.11 -2.79 8.21
C THR A 31 -6.68 -1.86 7.16
N TYR A 32 -7.68 -1.08 7.52
CA TYR A 32 -8.33 -0.15 6.62
C TYR A 32 -7.88 1.31 6.84
N SER A 33 -7.16 1.59 7.90
CA SER A 33 -6.59 2.90 8.18
C SER A 33 -5.47 2.83 9.23
N LEU A 34 -4.67 3.86 9.28
CA LEU A 34 -3.67 4.06 10.33
C LEU A 34 -4.16 5.08 11.37
N SER A 35 -5.48 5.30 11.43
CA SER A 35 -6.12 6.28 12.32
C SER A 35 -6.12 5.85 13.79
N ALA A 36 -5.68 4.61 14.08
CA ALA A 36 -5.58 4.03 15.42
C ALA A 36 -6.93 3.89 16.17
N TYR A 37 -8.01 3.66 15.40
CA TYR A 37 -9.33 3.37 15.99
C TYR A 37 -9.52 1.90 16.35
N SER A 38 -8.78 0.99 15.70
CA SER A 38 -8.76 -0.42 16.04
C SER A 38 -7.41 -0.86 16.59
N PRO A 39 -7.36 -1.97 17.36
CA PRO A 39 -6.11 -2.55 17.84
C PRO A 39 -5.15 -2.92 16.69
N GLU A 40 -5.69 -3.41 15.57
CA GLU A 40 -4.94 -3.78 14.37
C GLU A 40 -4.30 -2.54 13.72
N GLU A 41 -5.07 -1.47 13.54
CA GLU A 41 -4.56 -0.20 13.01
C GLU A 41 -3.45 0.38 13.87
N LEU A 42 -3.64 0.36 15.20
CA LEU A 42 -2.64 0.82 16.15
C LEU A 42 -1.37 -0.03 16.07
N TYR A 43 -1.53 -1.37 15.95
CA TYR A 43 -0.41 -2.29 15.84
C TYR A 43 0.40 -2.04 14.56
N VAL A 44 -0.26 -1.96 13.41
CA VAL A 44 0.39 -1.70 12.11
C VAL A 44 1.12 -0.36 12.13
N ARG A 45 0.45 0.70 12.58
CA ARG A 45 1.07 2.03 12.68
C ARG A 45 2.29 2.03 13.58
N LYS A 46 2.19 1.40 14.76
CA LYS A 46 3.29 1.29 15.70
C LYS A 46 4.45 0.50 15.11
N HIS A 47 4.17 -0.62 14.45
CA HIS A 47 5.19 -1.44 13.80
C HIS A 47 5.96 -0.65 12.73
N ILE A 48 5.26 0.09 11.86
CA ILE A 48 5.90 0.94 10.85
C ILE A 48 6.83 1.98 11.46
N ILE A 49 6.40 2.61 12.58
CA ILE A 49 7.18 3.66 13.24
C ILE A 49 8.38 3.09 14.00
N GLU A 50 8.22 1.98 14.70
CA GLU A 50 9.25 1.39 15.56
C GLU A 50 10.28 0.56 14.78
N GLU A 51 9.84 -0.26 13.83
CA GLU A 51 10.71 -1.12 13.03
C GLU A 51 11.33 -0.42 11.82
N THR A 52 10.77 0.73 11.42
CA THR A 52 11.28 1.53 10.28
C THR A 52 11.67 0.68 9.06
N PRO A 53 10.74 -0.05 8.44
CA PRO A 53 11.04 -0.94 7.34
C PRO A 53 11.67 -0.20 6.16
N ASP A 54 12.58 -0.84 5.43
CA ASP A 54 13.22 -0.25 4.26
C ASP A 54 12.23 0.10 3.14
N VAL A 55 11.27 -0.80 2.90
CA VAL A 55 10.19 -0.63 1.92
C VAL A 55 8.91 -1.27 2.43
N ILE A 56 7.77 -0.61 2.23
CA ILE A 56 6.45 -1.15 2.52
C ILE A 56 5.80 -1.65 1.23
N ILE A 57 5.27 -2.87 1.27
CA ILE A 57 4.41 -3.40 0.21
C ILE A 57 2.96 -3.19 0.64
N ASN A 58 2.28 -2.26 -0.01
CA ASN A 58 0.85 -2.07 0.18
C ASN A 58 0.09 -2.91 -0.84
N VAL A 59 -0.50 -4.02 -0.40
CA VAL A 59 -1.27 -4.92 -1.26
C VAL A 59 -2.71 -4.44 -1.33
N VAL A 60 -3.19 -4.15 -2.53
CA VAL A 60 -4.53 -3.63 -2.78
C VAL A 60 -5.28 -4.48 -3.81
N ASP A 61 -6.57 -4.69 -3.60
CA ASP A 61 -7.44 -5.30 -4.58
C ASP A 61 -7.65 -4.33 -5.76
N ALA A 62 -7.18 -4.73 -6.95
CA ALA A 62 -7.30 -3.92 -8.16
C ALA A 62 -8.77 -3.65 -8.57
N GLY A 63 -9.71 -4.50 -8.15
CA GLY A 63 -11.14 -4.33 -8.39
C GLY A 63 -11.83 -3.36 -7.44
N ASN A 64 -11.20 -3.03 -6.29
CA ASN A 64 -11.76 -2.19 -5.23
C ASN A 64 -10.83 -1.03 -4.83
N LEU A 65 -10.21 -0.38 -5.81
CA LEU A 65 -9.19 0.65 -5.57
C LEU A 65 -9.68 1.81 -4.72
N GLU A 66 -10.89 2.31 -4.98
CA GLU A 66 -11.47 3.43 -4.25
C GLU A 66 -11.44 3.20 -2.74
N ARG A 67 -11.77 1.99 -2.33
CA ARG A 67 -11.72 1.59 -0.93
C ARG A 67 -10.28 1.50 -0.39
N ASN A 68 -9.34 1.07 -1.21
CA ASN A 68 -7.97 0.75 -0.79
C ASN A 68 -7.00 1.95 -0.84
N LEU A 69 -7.29 2.97 -1.63
CA LEU A 69 -6.40 4.12 -1.81
C LEU A 69 -6.27 5.01 -0.56
N TYR A 70 -7.19 4.94 0.38
CA TYR A 70 -7.11 5.75 1.61
C TYR A 70 -5.89 5.38 2.48
N LEU A 71 -5.58 4.09 2.66
CA LEU A 71 -4.33 3.70 3.33
C LEU A 71 -3.11 4.15 2.53
N THR A 72 -3.18 3.96 1.22
CA THR A 72 -2.10 4.42 0.34
C THR A 72 -1.77 5.89 0.60
N THR A 73 -2.80 6.77 0.69
CA THR A 73 -2.57 8.19 0.99
C THR A 73 -2.00 8.40 2.39
N GLN A 74 -2.44 7.67 3.41
CA GLN A 74 -1.89 7.77 4.76
C GLN A 74 -0.42 7.31 4.82
N LEU A 75 -0.05 6.26 4.09
CA LEU A 75 1.33 5.81 3.98
C LEU A 75 2.21 6.84 3.24
N ILE A 76 1.65 7.49 2.21
CA ILE A 76 2.31 8.62 1.52
C ILE A 76 2.56 9.76 2.50
N ASP A 77 1.57 10.12 3.32
CA ASP A 77 1.70 11.19 4.33
C ASP A 77 2.75 10.86 5.41
N MET A 78 2.97 9.59 5.71
CA MET A 78 4.06 9.14 6.59
C MET A 78 5.44 9.23 5.95
N ASN A 79 5.52 9.56 4.65
CA ASN A 79 6.76 9.65 3.87
C ASN A 79 7.62 8.38 3.91
N VAL A 80 6.98 7.22 3.95
CA VAL A 80 7.66 5.92 3.90
C VAL A 80 7.91 5.51 2.44
N ARG A 81 9.00 4.77 2.21
CA ARG A 81 9.21 4.14 0.90
C ARG A 81 8.21 3.01 0.74
N MET A 82 7.46 3.03 -0.36
CA MET A 82 6.43 2.02 -0.58
C MET A 82 6.24 1.70 -2.06
N VAL A 83 5.73 0.51 -2.31
CA VAL A 83 5.20 0.06 -3.60
C VAL A 83 3.77 -0.44 -3.39
N VAL A 84 2.90 -0.18 -4.34
CA VAL A 84 1.54 -0.72 -4.36
C VAL A 84 1.50 -1.97 -5.24
N ALA A 85 1.20 -3.11 -4.65
CA ALA A 85 0.91 -4.35 -5.37
C ALA A 85 -0.59 -4.39 -5.71
N LEU A 86 -0.94 -4.21 -6.98
CA LEU A 86 -2.30 -4.29 -7.48
C LEU A 86 -2.67 -5.76 -7.67
N ASN A 87 -3.12 -6.39 -6.60
CA ASN A 87 -3.46 -7.81 -6.60
C ASN A 87 -4.82 -8.08 -7.24
N MET A 88 -5.08 -9.33 -7.60
CA MET A 88 -6.28 -9.77 -8.34
C MET A 88 -6.45 -9.02 -9.67
N TYR A 89 -5.35 -8.65 -10.32
CA TYR A 89 -5.37 -7.88 -11.55
C TYR A 89 -6.01 -8.64 -12.70
N ASP A 90 -5.92 -9.97 -12.70
CA ASP A 90 -6.64 -10.87 -13.62
C ASP A 90 -8.16 -10.72 -13.51
N ALA A 91 -8.69 -10.63 -12.28
CA ALA A 91 -10.12 -10.42 -12.05
C ALA A 91 -10.60 -9.07 -12.60
N LEU A 92 -9.81 -8.00 -12.40
CA LEU A 92 -10.10 -6.69 -12.97
C LEU A 92 -10.17 -6.75 -14.51
N GLN A 93 -9.21 -7.42 -15.16
CA GLN A 93 -9.19 -7.57 -16.61
C GLN A 93 -10.40 -8.37 -17.12
N HIS A 94 -10.77 -9.46 -16.43
CA HIS A 94 -11.94 -10.26 -16.79
C HIS A 94 -13.27 -9.54 -16.60
N SER A 95 -13.36 -8.57 -15.69
CA SER A 95 -14.57 -7.76 -15.50
C SER A 95 -14.84 -6.76 -16.64
N GLY A 96 -13.92 -6.63 -17.59
CA GLY A 96 -13.98 -5.65 -18.67
C GLY A 96 -13.60 -4.23 -18.25
N ASN A 97 -13.28 -4.00 -16.99
CA ASN A 97 -12.80 -2.72 -16.50
C ASN A 97 -11.35 -2.49 -16.89
N LYS A 98 -11.00 -1.24 -17.15
CA LYS A 98 -9.62 -0.84 -17.49
C LYS A 98 -9.11 0.12 -16.45
N LEU A 99 -7.95 -0.20 -15.88
CA LEU A 99 -7.22 0.67 -14.98
C LEU A 99 -5.95 1.16 -15.65
N ASN A 100 -5.78 2.46 -15.79
CA ASN A 100 -4.49 3.04 -16.17
C ASN A 100 -3.64 3.23 -14.91
N TYR A 101 -3.06 2.14 -14.42
CA TYR A 101 -2.26 2.15 -13.20
C TYR A 101 -0.95 2.92 -13.36
N HIS A 102 -0.41 3.07 -14.57
CA HIS A 102 0.75 3.93 -14.84
C HIS A 102 0.42 5.38 -14.53
N LYS A 103 -0.74 5.86 -15.03
CA LYS A 103 -1.19 7.22 -14.74
C LYS A 103 -1.47 7.43 -13.26
N LEU A 104 -2.09 6.44 -12.61
CA LEU A 104 -2.36 6.50 -11.17
C LEU A 104 -1.05 6.49 -10.37
N SER A 105 -0.06 5.69 -10.77
CA SER A 105 1.28 5.69 -10.18
C SER A 105 1.97 7.06 -10.28
N GLU A 106 1.94 7.68 -11.46
CA GLU A 106 2.44 9.05 -11.66
C GLU A 106 1.73 10.05 -10.75
N LEU A 107 0.40 9.98 -10.70
CA LEU A 107 -0.43 10.88 -9.91
C LEU A 107 -0.17 10.76 -8.40
N LEU A 108 -0.04 9.56 -7.86
CA LEU A 108 0.18 9.33 -6.43
C LEU A 108 1.64 9.44 -6.01
N GLY A 109 2.53 9.47 -6.97
CA GLY A 109 3.95 9.48 -6.64
C GLY A 109 4.45 8.15 -6.06
N VAL A 110 3.83 7.01 -6.37
CA VAL A 110 4.16 5.69 -5.81
C VAL A 110 4.15 4.64 -6.92
N PRO A 111 5.19 3.82 -7.08
CA PRO A 111 5.17 2.74 -8.06
C PRO A 111 4.05 1.74 -7.78
N MET A 112 3.38 1.34 -8.86
CA MET A 112 2.30 0.35 -8.83
C MET A 112 2.64 -0.83 -9.72
N VAL A 113 2.49 -2.04 -9.19
CA VAL A 113 2.80 -3.28 -9.90
C VAL A 113 1.58 -4.20 -9.92
N PRO A 114 1.04 -4.52 -11.10
CA PRO A 114 0.01 -5.55 -11.23
C PRO A 114 0.53 -6.91 -10.76
N THR A 115 -0.26 -7.59 -9.93
CA THR A 115 0.09 -8.91 -9.41
C THR A 115 -1.13 -9.84 -9.42
N VAL A 116 -0.84 -11.14 -9.51
CA VAL A 116 -1.83 -12.20 -9.31
C VAL A 116 -1.21 -13.21 -8.33
N SER A 117 -1.45 -13.01 -7.03
CA SER A 117 -0.81 -13.82 -5.97
C SER A 117 -1.06 -15.31 -6.14
N ARG A 118 -2.21 -15.71 -6.67
CA ARG A 118 -2.58 -17.10 -6.89
C ARG A 118 -1.67 -17.81 -7.92
N THR A 119 -1.18 -17.11 -8.92
CA THR A 119 -0.31 -17.65 -9.98
C THR A 119 1.14 -17.26 -9.83
N GLY A 120 1.46 -16.27 -8.99
CA GLY A 120 2.77 -15.67 -8.86
C GLY A 120 3.08 -14.63 -9.96
N GLU A 121 2.15 -14.34 -10.85
CA GLU A 121 2.34 -13.36 -11.92
C GLU A 121 2.61 -11.96 -11.30
N GLY A 122 3.62 -11.26 -11.85
CA GLY A 122 4.01 -9.93 -11.41
C GLY A 122 4.86 -9.89 -10.12
N ILE A 123 5.04 -11.00 -9.41
CA ILE A 123 5.80 -11.03 -8.15
C ILE A 123 7.28 -10.72 -8.38
N ASP A 124 7.90 -11.30 -9.40
CA ASP A 124 9.30 -11.01 -9.73
C ASP A 124 9.50 -9.52 -10.05
N ASN A 125 8.59 -8.93 -10.81
CA ASN A 125 8.63 -7.50 -11.12
C ASN A 125 8.44 -6.65 -9.86
N LEU A 126 7.56 -7.06 -8.94
CA LEU A 126 7.37 -6.40 -7.65
C LEU A 126 8.68 -6.33 -6.86
N PHE A 127 9.42 -7.45 -6.77
CA PHE A 127 10.70 -7.46 -6.06
C PHE A 127 11.80 -6.67 -6.77
N HIS A 128 11.82 -6.61 -8.10
CA HIS A 128 12.73 -5.72 -8.82
C HIS A 128 12.45 -4.24 -8.50
N VAL A 129 11.18 -3.85 -8.44
CA VAL A 129 10.79 -2.48 -8.04
C VAL A 129 11.19 -2.20 -6.59
N ILE A 130 11.03 -3.15 -5.68
CA ILE A 130 11.45 -3.02 -4.27
C ILE A 130 12.97 -2.80 -4.16
N ILE A 131 13.77 -3.58 -4.88
CA ILE A 131 15.23 -3.40 -4.92
C ILE A 131 15.58 -2.00 -5.43
N GLY A 132 14.96 -1.57 -6.53
CA GLY A 132 15.17 -0.22 -7.06
C GLY A 132 14.84 0.88 -6.05
N LEU A 133 13.72 0.76 -5.32
CA LEU A 133 13.35 1.69 -4.26
C LEU A 133 14.37 1.68 -3.11
N TYR A 134 14.87 0.52 -2.72
CA TYR A 134 15.89 0.36 -1.68
C TYR A 134 17.21 1.01 -2.09
N GLU A 135 17.65 0.83 -3.32
CA GLU A 135 18.86 1.42 -3.89
C GLU A 135 18.76 2.93 -4.14
N GLY A 136 17.57 3.53 -3.91
CA GLY A 136 17.34 4.96 -4.06
C GLY A 136 17.03 5.38 -5.50
N ALA A 137 16.57 4.46 -6.35
CA ALA A 137 16.05 4.82 -7.65
C ALA A 137 14.88 5.80 -7.48
N ASP A 138 15.05 6.99 -8.03
CA ASP A 138 13.97 7.98 -8.06
C ASP A 138 13.00 7.62 -9.19
N PHE A 139 11.95 6.88 -8.84
CA PHE A 139 10.88 6.56 -9.79
C PHE A 139 10.03 7.78 -10.16
N MET A 140 10.29 8.96 -9.55
CA MET A 140 9.34 10.05 -9.48
C MET A 140 9.95 11.44 -9.49
N GLY A 141 10.74 11.76 -10.45
CA GLY A 141 11.44 13.04 -10.59
C GLY A 141 10.60 14.35 -10.56
N GLN A 142 9.33 14.34 -10.11
CA GLN A 142 8.47 15.54 -10.05
C GLN A 142 7.48 15.52 -8.88
N LYS A 143 7.94 15.19 -7.69
CA LYS A 143 7.11 14.79 -6.56
C LYS A 143 6.22 15.84 -5.89
N GLU A 144 6.63 17.08 -5.78
CA GLU A 144 5.98 18.01 -4.82
C GLU A 144 4.76 18.77 -5.39
N GLU A 145 4.82 19.21 -6.64
CA GLU A 145 3.74 19.99 -7.25
C GLU A 145 2.50 19.14 -7.57
N ILE A 146 2.73 17.97 -8.15
CA ILE A 146 1.66 17.03 -8.51
C ILE A 146 0.97 16.46 -7.27
N LYS A 147 1.72 16.15 -6.20
CA LYS A 147 1.19 15.67 -4.92
C LYS A 147 0.18 16.64 -4.32
N ASN A 148 0.52 17.93 -4.30
CA ASN A 148 -0.33 18.96 -3.71
C ASN A 148 -1.60 19.21 -4.54
N GLU A 149 -1.50 19.15 -5.86
CA GLU A 149 -2.65 19.30 -6.76
C GLU A 149 -3.67 18.17 -6.59
N ILE A 150 -3.20 16.92 -6.50
CA ILE A 150 -4.07 15.75 -6.36
C ILE A 150 -4.70 15.65 -4.98
N LEU A 151 -3.95 15.93 -3.92
CA LEU A 151 -4.51 15.95 -2.57
C LEU A 151 -5.58 17.03 -2.42
N ARG A 152 -5.43 18.14 -3.14
CA ARG A 152 -6.45 19.18 -3.23
C ARG A 152 -7.67 18.68 -3.98
N ASP A 153 -7.50 18.13 -5.18
CA ASP A 153 -8.59 17.64 -6.03
C ASP A 153 -9.32 16.46 -5.38
N PHE A 154 -8.60 15.57 -4.67
CA PHE A 154 -9.19 14.47 -3.93
C PHE A 154 -10.00 14.96 -2.72
N ARG A 155 -9.55 15.99 -2.00
CA ARG A 155 -10.31 16.61 -0.91
C ARG A 155 -11.56 17.32 -1.45
N GLU A 156 -11.42 18.09 -2.51
CA GLU A 156 -12.54 18.78 -3.15
C GLU A 156 -13.59 17.79 -3.70
N TRP A 157 -13.14 16.67 -4.28
CA TRP A 157 -14.02 15.60 -4.74
C TRP A 157 -14.70 14.89 -3.58
N HIS A 158 -13.97 14.58 -2.51
CA HIS A 158 -14.49 13.95 -1.30
C HIS A 158 -15.55 14.84 -0.62
N ASP A 159 -15.26 16.14 -0.46
CA ASP A 159 -16.17 17.09 0.18
C ASP A 159 -17.41 17.38 -0.67
N ALA A 160 -17.30 17.28 -1.99
CA ALA A 160 -18.43 17.49 -2.92
C ALA A 160 -19.35 16.25 -3.03
N TYR A 161 -18.82 15.02 -2.83
CA TYR A 161 -19.56 13.78 -3.09
C TYR A 161 -20.13 13.08 -1.86
N VAL A 162 -19.68 13.43 -0.64
CA VAL A 162 -20.08 12.76 0.60
C VAL A 162 -20.51 13.73 1.70
N PRO A 163 -21.69 14.36 1.57
CA PRO A 163 -22.24 15.08 2.70
C PRO A 163 -22.69 14.08 3.77
N GLY A 164 -21.90 13.92 4.80
CA GLY A 164 -22.32 13.30 6.05
C GLY A 164 -21.98 11.85 6.30
N HIS A 165 -21.19 11.17 5.46
CA HIS A 165 -20.73 9.81 5.75
C HIS A 165 -19.21 9.75 6.02
N LYS A 166 -18.85 9.27 7.22
CA LYS A 166 -17.48 8.89 7.55
C LYS A 166 -17.11 7.65 6.74
N LEU A 167 -16.17 7.80 5.82
CA LEU A 167 -15.56 6.69 5.10
C LEU A 167 -14.51 6.03 6.01
N SER A 168 -14.65 4.73 6.23
CA SER A 168 -13.62 3.90 6.82
C SER A 168 -13.10 2.92 5.77
N LEU A 169 -11.82 2.78 5.65
CA LEU A 169 -11.20 2.08 4.54
C LEU A 169 -9.93 1.38 4.94
N ILE A 170 -9.66 0.22 4.39
CA ILE A 170 -8.42 -0.36 3.98
C ILE A 170 -8.16 -1.80 4.08
N HIS A 171 -7.22 -2.32 3.27
CA HIS A 171 -6.64 -3.65 3.39
C HIS A 171 -5.11 -3.61 3.25
N ILE A 172 -4.39 -4.13 4.25
CA ILE A 172 -3.08 -4.70 4.10
C ILE A 172 -3.27 -6.20 4.24
N SER A 173 -2.89 -6.94 3.22
CA SER A 173 -2.93 -8.38 3.05
C SER A 173 -4.28 -9.08 2.87
N GLU A 174 -4.40 -9.81 1.83
CA GLU A 174 -4.52 -11.25 1.86
C GLU A 174 -3.37 -11.85 1.10
#